data_8dd79cab53465e060abe3cfb497e083f
#
_entry.id   8dd79cab53465e060abe3cfb497e083f
#
_cell.length_a   1.000
_cell.length_b   1.000
_cell.length_c   1.000
_cell.angle_alpha   90.00
_cell.angle_beta   90.00
_cell.angle_gamma   90.00
#
_symmetry.space_group_name_H-M   'P 1'
#
loop_
_entity.id
_entity.type
_entity.pdbx_description
1 polymer ?
#
loop_
_entity_poly.entity_id
_entity_poly.type
_entity_poly.pdbx_seq_one_letter_code
_entity_poly.pdbx_strand_id
1 'polypeptide(L)'
;YPKAIKAFYMKQNDDGKTVGAVDLLVPFIGELCGGSEREVDYEKLLNRMNELNMNIPAYEWYLDLRKSGTIPHSGFGLGFERLVMLVTGMNNIRDTLPYPRCYKDMQF
;
A
#
# COMPACT_ATOMS: atom_id res chain seq x y z
N TYR A 1 -11.81 0.92 -6.02
CA TYR A 1 -11.43 -0.52 -6.01
C TYR A 1 -12.30 -1.32 -5.05
N PRO A 2 -12.59 -2.61 -5.35
CA PRO A 2 -13.29 -3.49 -4.43
C PRO A 2 -12.54 -3.66 -3.10
N LYS A 3 -13.24 -3.52 -1.98
CA LYS A 3 -12.69 -3.66 -0.63
C LYS A 3 -11.98 -5.00 -0.42
N ALA A 4 -12.49 -6.07 -1.04
CA ALA A 4 -11.98 -7.43 -0.84
C ALA A 4 -10.53 -7.66 -1.28
N ILE A 5 -10.04 -6.88 -2.26
CA ILE A 5 -8.70 -7.04 -2.86
C ILE A 5 -7.70 -5.97 -2.42
N LYS A 6 -8.10 -5.06 -1.52
CA LYS A 6 -7.26 -3.95 -1.07
C LYS A 6 -6.96 -4.03 0.43
N ALA A 7 -5.91 -3.33 0.85
CA ALA A 7 -5.40 -3.37 2.22
C ALA A 7 -6.40 -2.83 3.26
N PHE A 8 -6.29 -3.33 4.48
CA PHE A 8 -7.20 -3.04 5.59
C PHE A 8 -7.29 -1.56 5.97
N TYR A 9 -6.22 -0.82 5.79
CA TYR A 9 -6.09 0.59 6.19
C TYR A 9 -6.70 1.60 5.22
N MET A 10 -7.18 1.15 4.07
CA MET A 10 -7.78 2.03 3.05
C MET A 10 -9.19 2.41 3.45
N LYS A 11 -9.52 3.70 3.30
CA LYS A 11 -10.83 4.24 3.64
C LYS A 11 -11.93 3.55 2.84
N GLN A 12 -12.91 3.02 3.54
CA GLN A 12 -14.10 2.44 2.94
C GLN A 12 -15.04 3.55 2.47
N ASN A 13 -15.54 3.42 1.24
CA ASN A 13 -16.57 4.29 0.71
C ASN A 13 -17.94 3.96 1.37
N ASP A 14 -18.90 4.87 1.25
CA ASP A 14 -20.23 4.75 1.87
C ASP A 14 -21.04 3.56 1.34
N ASP A 15 -20.65 2.99 0.20
CA ASP A 15 -21.25 1.77 -0.37
C ASP A 15 -20.90 0.49 0.41
N GLY A 16 -19.93 0.56 1.33
CA GLY A 16 -19.41 -0.56 2.12
C GLY A 16 -18.72 -1.66 1.32
N LYS A 17 -18.57 -1.48 0.01
CA LYS A 17 -18.04 -2.48 -0.94
C LYS A 17 -16.73 -2.07 -1.59
N THR A 18 -16.47 -0.77 -1.67
CA THR A 18 -15.29 -0.21 -2.33
C THR A 18 -14.44 0.62 -1.38
N VAL A 19 -13.21 0.92 -1.80
CA VAL A 19 -12.26 1.78 -1.06
C VAL A 19 -11.73 2.90 -1.95
N GLY A 20 -11.37 4.03 -1.34
CA GLY A 20 -10.74 5.17 -1.99
C GLY A 20 -9.27 4.91 -2.28
N ALA A 21 -8.96 4.29 -3.43
CA ALA A 21 -7.61 3.95 -3.83
C ALA A 21 -7.35 4.32 -5.31
N VAL A 22 -6.08 4.51 -5.65
CA VAL A 22 -5.62 4.80 -7.00
C VAL A 22 -4.31 4.07 -7.27
N ASP A 23 -4.17 3.50 -8.47
CA ASP A 23 -2.93 2.93 -8.97
C ASP A 23 -2.58 3.62 -10.30
N LEU A 24 -1.34 4.11 -10.42
CA LEU A 24 -0.80 4.66 -11.66
C LEU A 24 -0.07 3.54 -12.41
N LEU A 25 -0.65 3.14 -13.53
CA LEU A 25 -0.08 2.13 -14.40
C LEU A 25 0.62 2.78 -15.59
N VAL A 26 1.81 2.31 -15.92
CA VAL A 26 2.58 2.78 -17.08
C VAL A 26 2.93 1.62 -18.00
N PRO A 27 3.05 1.85 -19.33
CA PRO A 27 3.40 0.80 -20.28
C PRO A 27 4.71 0.10 -19.89
N PHE A 28 4.76 -1.20 -20.12
CA PHE A 28 5.91 -2.11 -19.89
C PHE A 28 6.35 -2.29 -18.43
N ILE A 29 6.04 -1.35 -17.55
CA ILE A 29 6.44 -1.37 -16.12
C ILE A 29 5.30 -1.92 -15.24
N GLY A 30 4.04 -1.67 -15.61
CA GLY A 30 2.88 -1.95 -14.77
C GLY A 30 2.64 -0.85 -13.73
N GLU A 31 2.33 -1.20 -12.48
CA GLU A 31 2.09 -0.24 -11.42
C GLU A 31 3.38 0.50 -11.04
N LEU A 32 3.42 1.80 -11.30
CA LEU A 32 4.49 2.70 -10.90
C LEU A 32 4.25 3.29 -9.51
N CYS A 33 3.01 3.66 -9.23
CA CYS A 33 2.61 4.30 -7.98
C CYS A 33 1.24 3.79 -7.55
N GLY A 34 1.10 3.46 -6.28
CA GLY A 34 -0.18 3.10 -5.67
C GLY A 34 -0.46 3.95 -4.44
N GLY A 35 -1.70 4.39 -4.28
CA GLY A 35 -2.10 5.26 -3.18
C GLY A 35 -3.52 5.04 -2.71
N SER A 36 -3.84 5.59 -1.54
CA SER A 36 -5.21 5.57 -1.03
C SER A 36 -5.45 6.67 -0.01
N GLU A 37 -6.70 7.05 0.15
CA GLU A 37 -7.17 7.69 1.36
C GLU A 37 -7.11 6.66 2.51
N ARG A 38 -6.74 7.12 3.72
CA ARG A 38 -6.61 6.25 4.90
C ARG A 38 -7.89 6.24 5.71
N GLU A 39 -8.26 5.07 6.25
CA GLU A 39 -9.39 4.99 7.17
C GLU A 39 -9.04 5.73 8.47
N VAL A 40 -9.87 6.71 8.79
CA VAL A 40 -9.71 7.55 9.98
C VAL A 40 -10.68 7.17 11.11
N ASP A 41 -11.72 6.45 10.79
CA ASP A 41 -12.72 5.96 11.75
C ASP A 41 -12.18 4.70 12.44
N TYR A 42 -12.03 4.77 13.78
CA TYR A 42 -11.52 3.69 14.60
C TYR A 42 -12.36 2.40 14.47
N GLU A 43 -13.68 2.53 14.56
CA GLU A 43 -14.58 1.38 14.53
C GLU A 43 -14.60 0.69 13.16
N LYS A 44 -14.61 1.48 12.08
CA LYS A 44 -14.52 0.94 10.72
C LYS A 44 -13.21 0.21 10.49
N LEU A 45 -12.09 0.78 10.97
CA LEU A 45 -10.78 0.19 10.87
C LEU A 45 -10.70 -1.13 11.66
N LEU A 46 -11.14 -1.13 12.92
CA LEU A 46 -11.17 -2.32 13.78
C LEU A 46 -12.03 -3.42 13.20
N ASN A 47 -13.23 -3.08 12.72
CA ASN A 47 -14.14 -4.04 12.09
C ASN A 47 -13.50 -4.67 10.85
N ARG A 48 -12.80 -3.86 10.03
CA ARG A 48 -12.11 -4.38 8.85
C ARG A 48 -10.97 -5.34 9.21
N MET A 49 -10.21 -5.03 10.25
CA MET A 49 -9.15 -5.93 10.74
C MET A 49 -9.72 -7.25 11.26
N ASN A 50 -10.87 -7.21 11.95
CA ASN A 50 -11.58 -8.41 12.41
C ASN A 50 -12.12 -9.24 11.23
N GLU A 51 -12.71 -8.62 10.21
CA GLU A 51 -13.14 -9.31 8.97
C GLU A 51 -11.99 -10.10 8.32
N LEU A 52 -10.78 -9.58 8.41
CA LEU A 52 -9.58 -10.20 7.84
C LEU A 52 -8.86 -11.16 8.81
N ASN A 53 -9.42 -11.41 9.99
CA ASN A 53 -8.82 -12.25 11.04
C ASN A 53 -7.38 -11.85 11.39
N MET A 54 -7.10 -10.53 11.44
CA MET A 54 -5.78 -10.01 11.76
C MET A 54 -5.45 -10.17 13.25
N ASN A 55 -4.16 -10.29 13.56
CA ASN A 55 -3.67 -10.26 14.95
C ASN A 55 -3.74 -8.84 15.51
N ILE A 56 -4.89 -8.44 16.08
CA ILE A 56 -5.13 -7.09 16.58
C ILE A 56 -4.04 -6.59 17.53
N PRO A 57 -3.55 -7.38 18.54
CA PRO A 57 -2.48 -6.93 19.41
C PRO A 57 -1.22 -6.42 18.72
N ALA A 58 -0.87 -7.00 17.56
CA ALA A 58 0.30 -6.56 16.80
C ALA A 58 0.12 -5.18 16.14
N TYR A 59 -1.12 -4.72 16.01
CA TYR A 59 -1.49 -3.44 15.37
C TYR A 59 -2.13 -2.43 16.34
N GLU A 60 -2.08 -2.68 17.65
CA GLU A 60 -2.70 -1.80 18.63
C GLU A 60 -2.16 -0.37 18.54
N TRP A 61 -0.84 -0.21 18.36
CA TRP A 61 -0.21 1.08 18.14
C TRP A 61 -0.80 1.86 16.94
N TYR A 62 -1.20 1.14 15.90
CA TYR A 62 -1.80 1.75 14.70
C TYR A 62 -3.25 2.18 14.95
N LEU A 63 -4.01 1.40 15.71
CA LEU A 63 -5.36 1.73 16.15
C LEU A 63 -5.37 2.93 17.12
N ASP A 64 -4.40 3.01 18.00
CA ASP A 64 -4.29 4.10 18.99
C ASP A 64 -4.10 5.47 18.33
N LEU A 65 -3.48 5.53 17.15
CA LEU A 65 -3.42 6.76 16.37
C LEU A 65 -4.81 7.33 16.03
N ARG A 66 -5.84 6.47 15.94
CA ARG A 66 -7.22 6.90 15.66
C ARG A 66 -7.97 7.30 16.94
N LYS A 67 -7.62 6.73 18.09
CA LYS A 67 -8.18 7.11 19.39
C LYS A 67 -7.74 8.50 19.84
N SER A 68 -6.50 8.87 19.53
CA SER A 68 -5.91 10.16 19.92
C SER A 68 -6.39 11.35 19.09
N GLY A 69 -7.29 11.12 18.14
CA GLY A 69 -7.76 12.09 17.17
C GLY A 69 -7.02 11.99 15.85
N THR A 70 -7.74 12.20 14.77
CA THR A 70 -7.23 12.06 13.42
C THR A 70 -7.86 13.06 12.46
N ILE A 71 -7.19 13.34 11.36
CA ILE A 71 -7.71 14.15 10.26
C ILE A 71 -7.76 13.31 8.98
N PRO A 72 -8.61 13.63 8.00
CA PRO A 72 -8.55 13.01 6.68
C PRO A 72 -7.14 13.15 6.09
N HIS A 73 -6.58 12.03 5.68
CA HIS A 73 -5.24 12.00 5.07
C HIS A 73 -5.13 10.89 4.04
N SER A 74 -4.19 11.05 3.14
CA SER A 74 -3.87 10.08 2.09
C SER A 74 -2.38 9.80 2.08
N GLY A 75 -2.01 8.70 1.43
CA GLY A 75 -0.61 8.37 1.21
C GLY A 75 -0.44 7.58 -0.07
N PHE A 76 0.76 7.62 -0.62
CA PHE A 76 1.13 6.83 -1.79
C PHE A 76 2.53 6.25 -1.64
N GLY A 77 2.77 5.15 -2.34
CA GLY A 77 4.10 4.59 -2.54
C GLY A 77 4.46 4.66 -4.02
N LEU A 78 5.67 5.13 -4.33
CA LEU A 78 6.21 5.14 -5.68
C LEU A 78 7.39 4.16 -5.74
N GLY A 79 7.32 3.21 -6.69
CA GLY A 79 8.42 2.29 -6.95
C GLY A 79 9.59 3.01 -7.59
N PHE A 80 10.61 3.37 -6.80
CA PHE A 80 11.75 4.14 -7.29
C PHE A 80 12.50 3.39 -8.39
N GLU A 81 12.77 2.12 -8.21
CA GLU A 81 13.41 1.28 -9.22
C GLU A 81 12.57 1.18 -10.50
N ARG A 82 11.25 1.10 -10.37
CA ARG A 82 10.33 1.13 -11.52
C ARG A 82 10.37 2.47 -12.25
N LEU A 83 10.50 3.58 -11.51
CA LEU A 83 10.70 4.90 -12.11
C LEU A 83 12.03 4.97 -12.87
N VAL A 84 13.11 4.43 -12.32
CA VAL A 84 14.41 4.34 -13.00
C VAL A 84 14.28 3.52 -14.28
N MET A 85 13.61 2.35 -14.24
CA MET A 85 13.35 1.56 -15.45
C MET A 85 12.61 2.36 -16.52
N LEU A 86 11.55 3.09 -16.11
CA LEU A 86 10.74 3.89 -17.04
C LEU A 86 11.60 4.98 -17.72
N VAL A 87 12.43 5.69 -16.95
CA VAL A 87 13.23 6.82 -17.47
C VAL A 87 14.41 6.35 -18.32
N THR A 88 15.02 5.22 -17.95
CA THR A 88 16.25 4.70 -18.62
C THR A 88 15.95 3.71 -19.73
N GLY A 89 14.75 3.15 -19.78
CA GLY A 89 14.39 2.07 -20.70
C GLY A 89 14.97 0.70 -20.31
N MET A 90 15.48 0.53 -19.09
CA MET A 90 15.97 -0.75 -18.59
C MET A 90 14.84 -1.76 -18.47
N ASN A 91 15.09 -3.00 -18.90
CA ASN A 91 14.09 -4.07 -18.89
C ASN A 91 14.14 -4.95 -17.63
N ASN A 92 15.23 -4.89 -16.86
CA ASN A 92 15.42 -5.71 -15.67
C ASN A 92 15.59 -4.79 -14.45
N ILE A 93 14.72 -4.96 -13.44
CA ILE A 93 14.75 -4.16 -12.23
C ILE A 93 16.07 -4.30 -11.44
N ARG A 94 16.77 -5.42 -11.57
CA ARG A 94 18.07 -5.62 -10.92
C ARG A 94 19.14 -4.65 -11.43
N ASP A 95 19.05 -4.24 -12.69
CA ASP A 95 20.00 -3.31 -13.32
C ASP A 95 19.84 -1.87 -12.80
N THR A 96 18.76 -1.59 -12.07
CA THR A 96 18.53 -0.29 -11.43
C THR A 96 19.15 -0.16 -10.04
N LEU A 97 19.70 -1.24 -9.51
CA LEU A 97 20.28 -1.31 -8.16
C LEU A 97 21.79 -1.54 -8.24
N PRO A 98 22.60 -0.83 -7.42
CA PRO A 98 24.05 -1.07 -7.35
C PRO A 98 24.40 -2.48 -6.84
N TYR A 99 23.57 -3.01 -5.94
CA TYR A 99 23.77 -4.32 -5.29
C TYR A 99 22.45 -5.09 -5.24
N PRO A 100 21.98 -5.65 -6.36
CA PRO A 100 20.73 -6.39 -6.39
C PRO A 100 20.85 -7.69 -5.60
N ARG A 101 19.87 -7.94 -4.72
CA ARG A 101 19.80 -9.18 -3.93
C ARG A 101 18.72 -10.09 -4.49
N CYS A 102 19.10 -11.34 -4.74
CA CYS A 102 18.20 -12.34 -5.26
C CYS A 102 18.24 -13.61 -4.42
N TYR A 103 17.23 -14.47 -4.58
CA TYR A 103 17.24 -15.78 -3.94
C TYR A 103 18.49 -16.56 -4.34
N LYS A 104 19.25 -17.04 -3.35
CA LYS A 104 20.56 -17.71 -3.50
C LYS A 104 21.70 -16.85 -4.06
N ASP A 105 21.50 -15.53 -4.19
CA ASP A 105 22.54 -14.60 -4.64
C ASP A 105 22.53 -13.38 -3.72
N MET A 106 23.19 -13.50 -2.58
CA MET A 106 23.32 -12.47 -1.55
C MET A 106 24.76 -12.49 -1.04
N GLN A 107 25.69 -12.00 -1.86
CA GLN A 107 27.10 -11.94 -1.47
C GLN A 107 27.47 -10.67 -0.68
N PHE A 108 26.58 -9.67 -0.69
CA PHE A 108 26.80 -8.38 -0.04
C PHE A 108 25.60 -7.96 0.82
#